data_578e954384223cab276413325a6174f0
#
_entry.id   578e954384223cab276413325a6174f0
#
_cell.length_a   1.000
_cell.length_b   1.000
_cell.length_c   1.000
_cell.angle_alpha   90.00
_cell.angle_beta   90.00
_cell.angle_gamma   90.00
#
_symmetry.space_group_name_H-M   'P 1'
#
loop_
_entity.id
_entity.type
_entity.pdbx_description
1 polymer ?
#
loop_
_entity_poly.entity_id
_entity_poly.type
_entity_poly.pdbx_seq_one_letter_code
_entity_poly.pdbx_strand_id
1 'polypeptide(L)'
;MVAYTELFSSFLRRNQIKLNEPMSRHTTFGIGGAADCFVMPETIEELQKVIVEVTKANVPFFILGGGANLLVRDKGIRGVVIYTGRLQSIIHEGNRLRVAAGVSTAKAAKAAMEHGLSGMEFAAGIPGTIGG
;
A
#
# COMPACT_ATOMS: atom_id res chain seq x y z
N MET A 1 -21.96 12.68 -6.03
CA MET A 1 -21.04 12.44 -4.89
C MET A 1 -20.82 10.93 -4.73
N VAL A 2 -19.58 10.51 -4.58
CA VAL A 2 -19.26 9.10 -4.44
C VAL A 2 -19.38 8.69 -2.96
N ALA A 3 -20.14 7.63 -2.70
CA ALA A 3 -20.22 7.03 -1.37
C ALA A 3 -19.12 5.98 -1.23
N TYR A 4 -17.92 6.41 -0.89
CA TYR A 4 -16.75 5.54 -0.86
C TYR A 4 -16.91 4.32 0.04
N THR A 5 -17.52 4.50 1.21
CA THR A 5 -17.74 3.39 2.12
C THR A 5 -18.57 2.27 1.48
N GLU A 6 -19.58 2.63 0.68
CA GLU A 6 -20.43 1.65 0.02
C GLU A 6 -19.67 0.84 -1.05
N LEU A 7 -18.66 1.42 -1.67
CA LEU A 7 -17.87 0.72 -2.67
C LEU A 7 -17.14 -0.49 -2.07
N PHE A 8 -16.74 -0.41 -0.81
CA PHE A 8 -15.80 -1.35 -0.22
C PHE A 8 -16.35 -2.15 0.96
N SER A 9 -17.51 -1.76 1.51
CA SER A 9 -18.04 -2.35 2.75
C SER A 9 -18.41 -3.82 2.65
N SER A 10 -18.61 -4.34 1.43
CA SER A 10 -18.96 -5.75 1.24
C SER A 10 -17.76 -6.70 1.43
N PHE A 11 -16.53 -6.19 1.35
CA PHE A 11 -15.33 -7.02 1.46
C PHE A 11 -14.21 -6.41 2.31
N LEU A 12 -14.27 -5.13 2.68
CA LEU A 12 -13.33 -4.51 3.61
C LEU A 12 -14.03 -4.24 4.94
N ARG A 13 -13.30 -4.42 6.04
CA ARG A 13 -13.78 -4.06 7.37
C ARG A 13 -13.74 -2.55 7.54
N ARG A 14 -14.54 -2.05 8.50
CA ARG A 14 -14.61 -0.62 8.81
C ARG A 14 -13.24 -0.01 9.12
N ASN A 15 -12.38 -0.75 9.81
CA ASN A 15 -11.03 -0.26 10.16
C ASN A 15 -10.04 -0.27 8.99
N GLN A 16 -10.47 -0.75 7.84
CA GLN A 16 -9.67 -0.71 6.60
C GLN A 16 -10.07 0.46 5.68
N ILE A 17 -11.07 1.24 6.06
CA ILE A 17 -11.59 2.35 5.25
C ILE A 17 -11.59 3.61 6.11
N LYS A 18 -10.90 4.66 5.65
CA LYS A 18 -10.88 5.95 6.33
C LYS A 18 -11.28 7.05 5.37
N LEU A 19 -12.21 7.89 5.77
CA LEU A 19 -12.65 9.03 4.98
C LEU A 19 -11.91 10.29 5.44
N ASN A 20 -11.58 11.16 4.50
CA ASN A 20 -10.89 12.43 4.77
C ASN A 20 -9.62 12.22 5.61
N GLU A 21 -8.83 11.21 5.24
CA GLU A 21 -7.63 10.84 5.99
C GLU A 21 -6.49 11.82 5.68
N PRO A 22 -5.92 12.49 6.70
CA PRO A 22 -4.79 13.38 6.48
C PRO A 22 -3.57 12.62 5.96
N MET A 23 -3.10 12.98 4.78
CA MET A 23 -1.94 12.32 4.18
C MET A 23 -0.64 12.63 4.91
N SER A 24 -0.63 13.70 5.73
CA SER A 24 0.52 14.01 6.61
C SER A 24 0.89 12.86 7.54
N ARG A 25 -0.08 12.00 7.88
CA ARG A 25 0.16 10.82 8.72
C ARG A 25 0.85 9.68 7.97
N HIS A 26 0.90 9.75 6.65
CA HIS A 26 1.34 8.64 5.80
C HIS A 26 2.54 8.99 4.91
N THR A 27 3.13 10.16 5.10
CA THR A 27 4.31 10.59 4.35
C THR A 27 5.46 10.86 5.32
N THR A 28 6.68 10.57 4.86
CA THR A 28 7.89 10.84 5.65
C THR A 28 8.06 12.34 5.91
N PHE A 29 7.63 13.19 4.98
CA PHE A 29 7.71 14.63 5.15
C PHE A 29 6.76 15.16 6.23
N GLY A 30 5.75 14.38 6.62
CA GLY A 30 4.81 14.78 7.68
C GLY A 30 3.86 15.90 7.30
N ILE A 31 3.71 16.18 6.01
CA ILE A 31 2.81 17.20 5.48
C ILE A 31 1.90 16.60 4.40
N GLY A 32 0.75 17.22 4.20
CA GLY A 32 -0.19 16.81 3.16
C GLY A 32 -1.64 16.93 3.62
N GLY A 33 -2.50 17.38 2.72
CA GLY A 33 -3.94 17.46 2.96
C GLY A 33 -4.61 16.09 2.94
N ALA A 34 -5.91 16.07 3.13
CA ALA A 34 -6.68 14.83 3.26
C ALA A 34 -6.92 14.14 1.91
N ALA A 35 -6.86 12.81 1.92
CA ALA A 35 -7.41 11.98 0.85
C ALA A 35 -8.92 11.83 1.07
N ASP A 36 -9.69 11.83 0.00
CA ASP A 36 -11.15 11.63 0.13
C ASP A 36 -11.45 10.30 0.78
N CYS A 37 -10.77 9.23 0.36
CA CYS A 37 -10.88 7.92 0.94
C CYS A 37 -9.51 7.23 0.97
N PHE A 38 -9.23 6.55 2.06
CA PHE A 38 -7.97 5.84 2.28
C PHE A 38 -8.32 4.41 2.65
N VAL A 39 -7.90 3.44 1.84
CA VAL A 39 -8.21 2.03 2.08
C VAL A 39 -6.92 1.23 2.27
N MET A 40 -7.01 0.22 3.13
CA MET A 40 -5.88 -0.60 3.55
C MET A 40 -6.17 -2.08 3.36
N PRO A 41 -6.10 -2.59 2.12
CA PRO A 41 -6.29 -4.01 1.89
C PRO A 41 -5.20 -4.83 2.58
N GLU A 42 -5.58 -6.01 3.07
CA GLU A 42 -4.67 -6.89 3.80
C GLU A 42 -4.34 -8.15 3.01
N THR A 43 -5.09 -8.43 1.95
CA THR A 43 -4.87 -9.58 1.07
C THR A 43 -4.86 -9.14 -0.39
N ILE A 44 -4.29 -9.98 -1.25
CA ILE A 44 -4.29 -9.75 -2.70
C ILE A 44 -5.72 -9.73 -3.24
N GLU A 45 -6.58 -10.58 -2.73
CA GLU A 45 -8.00 -10.64 -3.13
C GLU A 45 -8.71 -9.34 -2.81
N GLU A 46 -8.47 -8.78 -1.62
CA GLU A 46 -9.03 -7.48 -1.25
C GLU A 46 -8.53 -6.37 -2.14
N LEU A 47 -7.21 -6.36 -2.43
CA LEU A 47 -6.62 -5.37 -3.33
C LEU A 47 -7.25 -5.45 -4.73
N GLN A 48 -7.40 -6.65 -5.27
CA GLN A 48 -8.03 -6.86 -6.58
C GLN A 48 -9.45 -6.31 -6.60
N LYS A 49 -10.24 -6.58 -5.56
CA LYS A 49 -11.61 -6.07 -5.46
C LYS A 49 -11.65 -4.55 -5.37
N VAL A 50 -10.73 -3.95 -4.62
CA VAL A 50 -10.64 -2.48 -4.56
C VAL A 50 -10.38 -1.90 -5.95
N ILE A 51 -9.41 -2.45 -6.68
CA ILE A 51 -9.07 -1.98 -8.03
C ILE A 51 -10.29 -2.11 -8.98
N VAL A 52 -10.99 -3.23 -8.90
CA VAL A 52 -12.18 -3.46 -9.73
C VAL A 52 -13.25 -2.41 -9.41
N GLU A 53 -13.52 -2.17 -8.14
CA GLU A 53 -14.60 -1.25 -7.75
C GLU A 53 -14.28 0.21 -8.11
N VAL A 54 -13.05 0.67 -7.89
CA VAL A 54 -12.68 2.05 -8.27
C VAL A 54 -12.69 2.23 -9.79
N THR A 55 -12.32 1.19 -10.53
CA THR A 55 -12.35 1.21 -12.00
C THR A 55 -13.77 1.28 -12.51
N LYS A 56 -14.67 0.43 -11.99
CA LYS A 56 -16.09 0.43 -12.37
C LYS A 56 -16.77 1.76 -12.06
N ALA A 57 -16.46 2.34 -10.92
CA ALA A 57 -17.03 3.62 -10.50
C ALA A 57 -16.39 4.83 -11.18
N ASN A 58 -15.35 4.60 -11.99
CA ASN A 58 -14.57 5.64 -12.65
C ASN A 58 -14.04 6.67 -11.64
N VAL A 59 -13.56 6.16 -10.50
CA VAL A 59 -12.98 6.98 -9.42
C VAL A 59 -11.46 6.99 -9.57
N PRO A 60 -10.83 8.17 -9.53
CA PRO A 60 -9.37 8.21 -9.55
C PRO A 60 -8.79 7.56 -8.30
N PHE A 61 -7.67 6.88 -8.44
CA PHE A 61 -7.00 6.25 -7.31
C PHE A 61 -5.48 6.39 -7.41
N PHE A 62 -4.84 6.29 -6.26
CA PHE A 62 -3.39 6.39 -6.12
C PHE A 62 -2.91 5.27 -5.21
N ILE A 63 -1.87 4.55 -5.61
CA ILE A 63 -1.30 3.47 -4.80
C ILE A 63 -0.16 4.03 -3.96
N LEU A 64 -0.25 3.85 -2.65
CA LEU A 64 0.72 4.35 -1.68
C LEU A 64 1.47 3.20 -1.03
N GLY A 65 2.80 3.27 -1.07
CA GLY A 65 3.68 2.39 -0.29
C GLY A 65 4.00 2.99 1.07
N GLY A 66 5.29 3.06 1.41
CA GLY A 66 5.73 3.62 2.70
C GLY A 66 5.66 5.13 2.83
N GLY A 67 5.40 5.85 1.74
CA GLY A 67 5.34 7.32 1.76
C GLY A 67 6.69 8.02 1.90
N ALA A 68 7.79 7.29 1.69
CA ALA A 68 9.14 7.83 1.91
C ALA A 68 9.55 8.89 0.87
N ASN A 69 8.93 8.86 -0.30
CA ASN A 69 9.30 9.73 -1.41
C ASN A 69 8.07 10.40 -2.03
N LEU A 70 7.09 10.72 -1.19
CA LEU A 70 5.82 11.32 -1.61
C LEU A 70 5.62 12.66 -0.94
N LEU A 71 5.30 13.67 -1.75
CA LEU A 71 4.90 14.99 -1.26
C LEU A 71 3.45 15.23 -1.67
N VAL A 72 2.58 15.44 -0.70
CA VAL A 72 1.16 15.71 -0.92
C VAL A 72 0.87 17.18 -0.60
N ARG A 73 0.19 17.85 -1.52
CA ARG A 73 -0.19 19.26 -1.35
C ARG A 73 -1.28 19.43 -0.27
N ASP A 74 -1.45 20.66 0.21
CA ASP A 74 -2.44 20.99 1.22
C ASP A 74 -3.88 20.67 0.80
N LYS A 75 -4.17 20.69 -0.50
CA LYS A 75 -5.49 20.31 -1.05
C LYS A 75 -5.77 18.83 -0.96
N GLY A 76 -4.77 18.02 -0.66
CA GLY A 76 -4.90 16.57 -0.52
C GLY A 76 -5.02 15.84 -1.84
N ILE A 77 -5.62 14.66 -1.77
CA ILE A 77 -5.79 13.77 -2.93
C ILE A 77 -7.28 13.51 -3.14
N ARG A 78 -7.76 13.78 -4.35
CA ARG A 78 -9.14 13.44 -4.73
C ARG A 78 -9.20 11.99 -5.16
N GLY A 79 -10.24 11.29 -4.71
CA GLY A 79 -10.44 9.88 -5.00
C GLY A 79 -9.93 8.98 -3.88
N VAL A 80 -9.44 7.80 -4.25
CA VAL A 80 -9.07 6.74 -3.30
C VAL A 80 -7.56 6.59 -3.26
N VAL A 81 -6.99 6.61 -2.05
CA VAL A 81 -5.61 6.19 -1.82
C VAL A 81 -5.64 4.74 -1.34
N ILE A 82 -4.92 3.89 -2.03
CA ILE A 82 -4.82 2.46 -1.71
C ILE A 82 -3.47 2.22 -1.06
N TYR A 83 -3.50 1.95 0.26
CA TYR A 83 -2.28 1.73 1.03
C TYR A 83 -1.91 0.25 1.01
N THR A 84 -0.71 -0.06 0.51
CA THR A 84 -0.24 -1.45 0.36
C THR A 84 0.57 -1.95 1.55
N GLY A 85 0.78 -1.12 2.56
CA GLY A 85 1.65 -1.45 3.70
C GLY A 85 1.20 -2.64 4.54
N ARG A 86 -0.06 -3.04 4.44
CA ARG A 86 -0.57 -4.23 5.16
C ARG A 86 -0.44 -5.52 4.37
N LEU A 87 0.03 -5.47 3.13
CA LEU A 87 0.32 -6.66 2.32
C LEU A 87 1.71 -7.16 2.70
N GLN A 88 1.78 -8.21 3.52
CA GLN A 88 3.01 -8.60 4.21
C GLN A 88 3.47 -10.04 3.94
N SER A 89 2.87 -10.75 2.98
CA SER A 89 3.24 -12.14 2.74
C SER A 89 4.63 -12.28 2.08
N ILE A 90 5.38 -13.27 2.53
CA ILE A 90 6.63 -13.71 1.92
C ILE A 90 6.54 -15.22 1.74
N ILE A 91 6.70 -15.68 0.50
CA ILE A 91 6.64 -17.11 0.16
C ILE A 91 7.94 -17.50 -0.52
N HIS A 92 8.61 -18.53 0.03
CA HIS A 92 9.84 -19.08 -0.53
C HIS A 92 9.51 -20.22 -1.50
N GLU A 93 10.02 -20.13 -2.73
CA GLU A 93 9.82 -21.13 -3.77
C GLU A 93 11.15 -21.38 -4.47
N GLY A 94 11.91 -22.38 -4.04
CA GLY A 94 13.22 -22.70 -4.63
C GLY A 94 14.19 -21.53 -4.53
N ASN A 95 14.62 -20.99 -5.67
CA ASN A 95 15.52 -19.82 -5.73
C ASN A 95 14.77 -18.51 -5.78
N ARG A 96 13.45 -18.51 -5.54
CA ARG A 96 12.61 -17.33 -5.65
C ARG A 96 11.95 -17.01 -4.33
N LEU A 97 11.73 -15.71 -4.10
CA LEU A 97 10.86 -15.21 -3.05
C LEU A 97 9.71 -14.48 -3.72
N ARG A 98 8.49 -14.84 -3.36
CA ARG A 98 7.30 -14.08 -3.71
C ARG A 98 7.00 -13.16 -2.54
N VAL A 99 7.14 -11.87 -2.76
CA VAL A 99 7.07 -10.86 -1.70
C VAL A 99 5.95 -9.89 -1.98
N ALA A 100 5.04 -9.71 -1.03
CA ALA A 100 3.96 -8.75 -1.18
C ALA A 100 4.50 -7.30 -1.15
N ALA A 101 3.76 -6.40 -1.79
CA ALA A 101 4.19 -5.03 -2.03
C ALA A 101 4.47 -4.23 -0.75
N GLY A 102 3.81 -4.55 0.35
CA GLY A 102 3.96 -3.84 1.62
C GLY A 102 5.16 -4.25 2.46
N VAL A 103 5.85 -5.33 2.08
CA VAL A 103 7.03 -5.79 2.81
C VAL A 103 8.18 -4.80 2.61
N SER A 104 8.87 -4.44 3.70
CA SER A 104 10.04 -3.56 3.59
C SER A 104 11.17 -4.23 2.81
N THR A 105 11.98 -3.43 2.10
CA THR A 105 13.13 -3.94 1.37
C THR A 105 14.11 -4.64 2.31
N ALA A 106 14.30 -4.10 3.51
CA ALA A 106 15.17 -4.72 4.52
C ALA A 106 14.68 -6.09 4.96
N LYS A 107 13.35 -6.23 5.17
CA LYS A 107 12.73 -7.51 5.57
C LYS A 107 12.85 -8.55 4.45
N ALA A 108 12.67 -8.13 3.19
CA ALA A 108 12.83 -9.01 2.05
C ALA A 108 14.27 -9.49 1.91
N ALA A 109 15.25 -8.59 2.07
CA ALA A 109 16.67 -8.94 2.02
C ALA A 109 17.03 -9.92 3.14
N LYS A 110 16.51 -9.72 4.35
CA LYS A 110 16.71 -10.63 5.48
C LYS A 110 16.14 -12.00 5.19
N ALA A 111 14.93 -12.07 4.63
CA ALA A 111 14.31 -13.34 4.25
C ALA A 111 15.13 -14.08 3.21
N ALA A 112 15.68 -13.38 2.22
CA ALA A 112 16.57 -13.98 1.21
C ALA A 112 17.82 -14.58 1.88
N MET A 113 18.42 -13.86 2.81
CA MET A 113 19.57 -14.35 3.55
C MET A 113 19.23 -15.60 4.37
N GLU A 114 18.10 -15.61 5.07
CA GLU A 114 17.65 -16.73 5.89
C GLU A 114 17.40 -17.99 5.06
N HIS A 115 17.04 -17.84 3.79
CA HIS A 115 16.82 -18.95 2.85
C HIS A 115 18.07 -19.26 1.99
N GLY A 116 19.20 -18.66 2.30
CA GLY A 116 20.45 -18.90 1.57
C GLY A 116 20.45 -18.37 0.15
N LEU A 117 19.63 -17.38 -0.16
CA LEU A 117 19.55 -16.77 -1.48
C LEU A 117 20.43 -15.54 -1.57
N SER A 118 21.24 -15.44 -2.64
CA SER A 118 22.09 -14.29 -2.90
C SER A 118 21.47 -13.35 -3.93
N GLY A 119 21.97 -12.12 -3.99
CA GLY A 119 21.55 -11.12 -4.98
C GLY A 119 20.71 -9.99 -4.42
N MET A 120 20.24 -10.11 -3.17
CA MET A 120 19.43 -9.08 -2.51
C MET A 120 20.20 -8.24 -1.48
N GLU A 121 21.50 -8.46 -1.35
CA GLU A 121 22.30 -7.81 -0.31
C GLU A 121 22.28 -6.29 -0.41
N PHE A 122 22.25 -5.77 -1.63
CA PHE A 122 22.21 -4.32 -1.87
C PHE A 122 20.93 -3.67 -1.33
N ALA A 123 19.84 -4.43 -1.24
CA ALA A 123 18.55 -3.89 -0.84
C ALA A 123 18.43 -3.64 0.66
N ALA A 124 19.30 -4.23 1.47
CA ALA A 124 19.22 -4.11 2.93
C ALA A 124 19.30 -2.65 3.41
N GLY A 125 20.03 -1.79 2.70
CA GLY A 125 20.18 -0.38 3.04
C GLY A 125 19.23 0.57 2.33
N ILE A 126 18.33 0.06 1.48
CA ILE A 126 17.40 0.90 0.73
C ILE A 126 16.12 1.05 1.54
N PRO A 127 15.73 2.28 1.94
CA PRO A 127 14.47 2.48 2.66
C PRO A 127 13.26 2.30 1.74
N GLY A 128 12.13 1.90 2.32
CA GLY A 128 10.89 1.75 1.61
C GLY A 128 10.39 0.32 1.54
N THR A 129 9.40 0.11 0.69
CA THR A 129 8.76 -1.21 0.49
C THR A 129 9.07 -1.76 -0.88
N ILE A 130 8.86 -3.07 -1.03
CA ILE A 130 9.10 -3.75 -2.33
C ILE A 130 8.25 -3.12 -3.44
N GLY A 131 6.97 -2.81 -3.15
CA GLY A 131 6.11 -2.16 -4.14
C GLY A 131 6.50 -0.73 -4.46
N GLY A 132 7.07 -0.04 -3.49
CA GLY A 132 7.53 1.33 -3.68
C GLY A 132 8.80 1.41 -4.49
#